data_b51eb38829abbbf44b6bb9bc5b61176a
#
_entry.id   b51eb38829abbbf44b6bb9bc5b61176a
#
_cell.length_a   1.000
_cell.length_b   1.000
_cell.length_c   1.000
_cell.angle_alpha   90.00
_cell.angle_beta   90.00
_cell.angle_gamma   90.00
#
_symmetry.space_group_name_H-M   'P 1'
#
loop_
_entity.id
_entity.type
_entity.pdbx_description
1 polymer ?
#
loop_
_entity_poly.entity_id
_entity_poly.type
_entity_poly.pdbx_seq_one_letter_code
_entity_poly.pdbx_strand_id
1 'polypeptide(L)'
;IAAGELNKLGLVNIFNSIDERSAGFHSLGISAASGNLSLVITTSGTAVSNLLPAAVEADRSCKGIIFLTADRPLRLKDCGANQTVNQEDFLSSVCRRVLSTNLNGLHETQENEILNLVRTIEKQISTFPGPIHLNIPIDKPLGISFLNKKNVLEVFDRIYLKKKYIFQEVEIKSDKNKFLEISKSLNLDESGIILVGPYQGSINDLTSFNKSLERLQEITGWPVFADPVSGVNSDLRGLVVNWELVLRKNKNSINCHQ
;
A
#
# COMPACT_ATOMS: atom_id res chain seq x y z
N ILE A 1 7.51 -20.45 8.27
CA ILE A 1 7.48 -20.56 9.74
C ILE A 1 6.91 -19.26 10.33
N ALA A 2 7.59 -18.11 10.20
CA ALA A 2 7.16 -16.86 10.83
C ALA A 2 5.70 -16.50 10.53
N ALA A 3 5.27 -16.54 9.28
CA ALA A 3 3.87 -16.29 8.91
C ALA A 3 2.91 -17.29 9.59
N GLY A 4 3.28 -18.58 9.64
CA GLY A 4 2.47 -19.59 10.31
C GLY A 4 2.34 -19.38 11.82
N GLU A 5 3.40 -18.95 12.49
CA GLU A 5 3.33 -18.62 13.93
C GLU A 5 2.51 -17.35 14.18
N LEU A 6 2.67 -16.31 13.34
CA LEU A 6 1.85 -15.11 13.41
C LEU A 6 0.35 -15.42 13.23
N ASN A 7 0.02 -16.34 12.31
CA ASN A 7 -1.36 -16.77 12.10
C ASN A 7 -1.93 -17.53 13.30
N LYS A 8 -1.13 -18.42 13.91
CA LYS A 8 -1.56 -19.13 15.14
C LYS A 8 -1.82 -18.18 16.30
N LEU A 9 -1.09 -17.07 16.36
CA LEU A 9 -1.27 -16.03 17.38
C LEU A 9 -2.43 -15.06 17.04
N GLY A 10 -3.12 -15.27 15.91
CA GLY A 10 -4.20 -14.39 15.47
C GLY A 10 -3.75 -13.00 15.04
N LEU A 11 -2.45 -12.81 14.78
CA LEU A 11 -1.88 -11.50 14.40
C LEU A 11 -1.95 -11.23 12.91
N VAL A 12 -2.05 -12.28 12.10
CA VAL A 12 -2.24 -12.19 10.65
C VAL A 12 -3.19 -13.30 10.17
N ASN A 13 -3.90 -13.04 9.10
CA ASN A 13 -4.67 -14.04 8.38
C ASN A 13 -3.91 -14.49 7.15
N ILE A 14 -3.77 -15.80 6.92
CA ILE A 14 -3.10 -16.36 5.76
C ILE A 14 -4.13 -16.91 4.80
N PHE A 15 -4.05 -16.45 3.56
CA PHE A 15 -4.84 -16.95 2.43
C PHE A 15 -3.90 -17.60 1.42
N ASN A 16 -4.23 -18.82 1.00
CA ASN A 16 -3.48 -19.52 -0.03
C ASN A 16 -4.15 -19.30 -1.39
N SER A 17 -3.37 -18.99 -2.40
CA SER A 17 -3.80 -18.86 -3.77
C SER A 17 -2.95 -19.76 -4.67
N ILE A 18 -3.56 -20.42 -5.63
CA ILE A 18 -2.86 -21.29 -6.60
C ILE A 18 -2.17 -20.44 -7.67
N ASP A 19 -2.75 -19.29 -8.00
CA ASP A 19 -2.27 -18.39 -9.03
C ASP A 19 -1.77 -17.07 -8.40
N GLU A 20 -0.56 -16.63 -8.73
CA GLU A 20 0.07 -15.45 -8.12
C GLU A 20 -0.61 -14.15 -8.53
N ARG A 21 -1.12 -14.05 -9.75
CA ARG A 21 -1.89 -12.88 -10.20
C ARG A 21 -3.16 -12.75 -9.37
N SER A 22 -3.85 -13.85 -9.13
CA SER A 22 -5.04 -13.89 -8.25
C SER A 22 -4.67 -13.49 -6.82
N ALA A 23 -3.53 -13.96 -6.29
CA ALA A 23 -3.02 -13.56 -4.98
C ALA A 23 -2.77 -12.04 -4.91
N GLY A 24 -2.18 -11.46 -5.95
CA GLY A 24 -1.93 -10.03 -6.06
C GLY A 24 -3.22 -9.21 -6.00
N PHE A 25 -4.23 -9.55 -6.80
CA PHE A 25 -5.52 -8.85 -6.79
C PHE A 25 -6.32 -9.08 -5.52
N HIS A 26 -6.26 -10.29 -4.92
CA HIS A 26 -6.88 -10.54 -3.63
C HIS A 26 -6.26 -9.67 -2.54
N SER A 27 -4.94 -9.56 -2.52
CA SER A 27 -4.20 -8.68 -1.62
C SER A 27 -4.59 -7.20 -1.81
N LEU A 28 -4.73 -6.75 -3.07
CA LEU A 28 -5.21 -5.40 -3.40
C LEU A 28 -6.61 -5.15 -2.83
N GLY A 29 -7.53 -6.11 -3.01
CA GLY A 29 -8.88 -6.02 -2.45
C GLY A 29 -8.89 -5.95 -0.92
N ILE A 30 -8.06 -6.74 -0.24
CA ILE A 30 -7.89 -6.69 1.22
C ILE A 30 -7.39 -5.32 1.65
N SER A 31 -6.33 -4.80 1.01
CA SER A 31 -5.79 -3.48 1.32
C SER A 31 -6.82 -2.37 1.08
N ALA A 32 -7.56 -2.43 -0.02
CA ALA A 32 -8.59 -1.45 -0.36
C ALA A 32 -9.76 -1.46 0.64
N ALA A 33 -10.22 -2.65 1.04
CA ALA A 33 -11.38 -2.78 1.93
C ALA A 33 -11.05 -2.49 3.40
N SER A 34 -9.87 -2.91 3.86
CA SER A 34 -9.48 -2.77 5.29
C SER A 34 -8.72 -1.48 5.59
N GLY A 35 -8.12 -0.84 4.59
CA GLY A 35 -7.14 0.23 4.77
C GLY A 35 -5.79 -0.24 5.34
N ASN A 36 -5.64 -1.55 5.59
CA ASN A 36 -4.42 -2.12 6.14
C ASN A 36 -3.43 -2.51 5.05
N LEU A 37 -2.17 -2.55 5.42
CA LEU A 37 -1.11 -3.09 4.57
C LEU A 37 -1.30 -4.60 4.39
N SER A 38 -1.26 -5.06 3.16
CA SER A 38 -1.29 -6.49 2.81
C SER A 38 0.05 -6.97 2.29
N LEU A 39 0.31 -8.28 2.42
CA LEU A 39 1.57 -8.91 2.03
C LEU A 39 1.29 -10.10 1.12
N VAL A 40 1.94 -10.13 -0.03
CA VAL A 40 1.96 -11.31 -0.94
C VAL A 40 3.33 -11.96 -0.89
N ILE A 41 3.37 -13.26 -0.66
CA ILE A 41 4.61 -14.04 -0.64
C ILE A 41 4.60 -15.00 -1.84
N THR A 42 5.64 -14.93 -2.67
CA THR A 42 5.79 -15.80 -3.83
C THR A 42 7.18 -16.41 -3.94
N THR A 43 7.30 -17.44 -4.76
CA THR A 43 8.59 -17.97 -5.22
C THR A 43 9.22 -17.05 -6.27
N SER A 44 10.39 -17.40 -6.78
CA SER A 44 11.13 -16.66 -7.81
C SER A 44 10.58 -16.90 -9.24
N GLY A 45 11.06 -16.14 -10.19
CA GLY A 45 10.82 -16.35 -11.61
C GLY A 45 9.50 -15.74 -12.08
N THR A 46 8.75 -16.47 -12.90
CA THR A 46 7.48 -16.00 -13.48
C THR A 46 6.41 -15.70 -12.44
N ALA A 47 6.49 -16.28 -11.25
CA ALA A 47 5.63 -15.93 -10.12
C ALA A 47 5.65 -14.43 -9.83
N VAL A 48 6.84 -13.81 -9.92
CA VAL A 48 7.00 -12.36 -9.69
C VAL A 48 6.39 -11.54 -10.82
N SER A 49 6.59 -11.95 -12.07
CA SER A 49 6.00 -11.22 -13.22
C SER A 49 4.47 -11.24 -13.21
N ASN A 50 3.85 -12.30 -12.66
CA ASN A 50 2.41 -12.40 -12.49
C ASN A 50 1.83 -11.38 -11.49
N LEU A 51 2.66 -10.77 -10.65
CA LEU A 51 2.24 -9.72 -9.71
C LEU A 51 2.14 -8.34 -10.35
N LEU A 52 2.75 -8.13 -11.54
CA LEU A 52 2.81 -6.83 -12.19
C LEU A 52 1.43 -6.18 -12.41
N PRO A 53 0.39 -6.87 -12.89
CA PRO A 53 -0.93 -6.25 -13.07
C PRO A 53 -1.51 -5.70 -11.77
N ALA A 54 -1.39 -6.45 -10.67
CA ALA A 54 -1.85 -5.99 -9.35
C ALA A 54 -0.97 -4.86 -8.78
N ALA A 55 0.33 -4.87 -9.09
CA ALA A 55 1.24 -3.79 -8.69
C ALA A 55 0.91 -2.47 -9.41
N VAL A 56 0.59 -2.52 -10.71
CA VAL A 56 0.13 -1.35 -11.48
C VAL A 56 -1.13 -0.76 -10.85
N GLU A 57 -2.11 -1.59 -10.55
CA GLU A 57 -3.37 -1.14 -9.96
C GLU A 57 -3.16 -0.60 -8.53
N ALA A 58 -2.31 -1.23 -7.72
CA ALA A 58 -1.95 -0.74 -6.39
C ALA A 58 -1.24 0.62 -6.44
N ASP A 59 -0.38 0.84 -7.45
CA ASP A 59 0.27 2.13 -7.68
C ASP A 59 -0.74 3.22 -8.00
N ARG A 60 -1.65 2.97 -8.94
CA ARG A 60 -2.64 3.94 -9.40
C ARG A 60 -3.70 4.23 -8.35
N SER A 61 -4.08 3.24 -7.56
CA SER A 61 -5.05 3.40 -6.47
C SER A 61 -4.41 3.78 -5.12
N CYS A 62 -3.08 3.97 -5.07
CA CYS A 62 -2.33 4.30 -3.85
C CYS A 62 -2.61 3.32 -2.69
N LYS A 63 -2.66 2.01 -2.99
CA LYS A 63 -2.89 0.98 -1.97
C LYS A 63 -1.58 0.33 -1.54
N GLY A 64 -1.37 0.27 -0.23
CA GLY A 64 -0.17 -0.33 0.35
C GLY A 64 -0.17 -1.85 0.22
N ILE A 65 0.74 -2.39 -0.59
CA ILE A 65 0.97 -3.83 -0.73
C ILE A 65 2.48 -4.08 -0.68
N ILE A 66 2.89 -5.10 0.05
CA ILE A 66 4.25 -5.61 0.02
C ILE A 66 4.28 -6.90 -0.79
N PHE A 67 5.02 -6.90 -1.88
CA PHE A 67 5.36 -8.11 -2.63
C PHE A 67 6.69 -8.64 -2.11
N LEU A 68 6.64 -9.67 -1.25
CA LEU A 68 7.81 -10.36 -0.72
C LEU A 68 8.09 -11.57 -1.60
N THR A 69 9.14 -11.49 -2.40
CA THR A 69 9.48 -12.53 -3.37
C THR A 69 10.78 -13.23 -2.99
N ALA A 70 10.76 -14.55 -2.99
CA ALA A 70 12.00 -15.30 -2.93
C ALA A 70 12.77 -15.11 -4.24
N ASP A 71 14.11 -15.11 -4.17
CA ASP A 71 14.99 -15.05 -5.33
C ASP A 71 16.13 -16.07 -5.20
N ARG A 72 16.84 -16.28 -6.30
CA ARG A 72 18.08 -17.04 -6.30
C ARG A 72 19.23 -16.15 -5.83
N PRO A 73 20.26 -16.72 -5.18
CA PRO A 73 21.49 -16.00 -4.87
C PRO A 73 22.15 -15.43 -6.12
N LEU A 74 22.85 -14.32 -5.97
CA LEU A 74 23.49 -13.61 -7.08
C LEU A 74 24.38 -14.52 -7.96
N ARG A 75 25.09 -15.48 -7.35
CA ARG A 75 25.94 -16.44 -8.07
C ARG A 75 25.19 -17.35 -9.05
N LEU A 76 23.87 -17.45 -8.92
CA LEU A 76 23.00 -18.23 -9.81
C LEU A 76 22.28 -17.37 -10.85
N LYS A 77 22.46 -16.07 -10.82
CA LYS A 77 21.95 -15.17 -11.87
C LYS A 77 22.86 -15.28 -13.10
N ASP A 78 22.27 -15.15 -14.27
CA ASP A 78 22.95 -15.15 -15.59
C ASP A 78 23.77 -16.42 -15.94
N CYS A 79 23.53 -17.52 -15.23
CA CYS A 79 24.20 -18.81 -15.49
C CYS A 79 23.25 -19.91 -16.01
N GLY A 80 22.02 -19.54 -16.40
CA GLY A 80 21.02 -20.49 -16.88
C GLY A 80 20.39 -21.37 -15.78
N ALA A 81 20.49 -20.97 -14.51
CA ALA A 81 19.87 -21.69 -13.42
C ALA A 81 18.32 -21.63 -13.53
N ASN A 82 17.67 -22.77 -13.21
CA ASN A 82 16.23 -22.89 -13.29
C ASN A 82 15.50 -21.84 -12.47
N GLN A 83 14.43 -21.25 -13.04
CA GLN A 83 13.55 -20.28 -12.40
C GLN A 83 14.28 -19.03 -11.90
N THR A 84 15.33 -18.64 -12.63
CA THR A 84 16.17 -17.48 -12.33
C THR A 84 16.02 -16.46 -13.44
N VAL A 85 15.59 -15.25 -13.05
CA VAL A 85 15.37 -14.11 -13.93
C VAL A 85 15.75 -12.84 -13.18
N ASN A 86 15.90 -11.72 -13.87
CA ASN A 86 16.08 -10.42 -13.23
C ASN A 86 14.71 -9.88 -12.74
N GLN A 87 14.22 -10.49 -11.68
CA GLN A 87 12.86 -10.24 -11.19
C GLN A 87 12.69 -8.89 -10.49
N GLU A 88 13.77 -8.28 -10.03
CA GLU A 88 13.74 -6.92 -9.46
C GLU A 88 13.24 -5.90 -10.49
N ASP A 89 13.61 -6.07 -11.76
CA ASP A 89 13.21 -5.15 -12.82
C ASP A 89 11.73 -5.28 -13.19
N PHE A 90 11.12 -6.45 -12.99
CA PHE A 90 9.71 -6.65 -13.35
C PHE A 90 8.76 -5.68 -12.65
N LEU A 91 9.04 -5.34 -11.41
CA LEU A 91 8.20 -4.50 -10.59
C LEU A 91 8.76 -3.09 -10.35
N SER A 92 10.00 -2.83 -10.81
CA SER A 92 10.71 -1.57 -10.55
C SER A 92 10.01 -0.34 -11.14
N SER A 93 9.32 -0.50 -12.27
CA SER A 93 8.63 0.59 -12.95
C SER A 93 7.35 1.06 -12.25
N VAL A 94 6.81 0.25 -11.34
CA VAL A 94 5.51 0.52 -10.69
C VAL A 94 5.58 0.50 -9.16
N CYS A 95 6.54 -0.20 -8.58
CA CYS A 95 6.72 -0.21 -7.13
C CYS A 95 7.35 1.10 -6.64
N ARG A 96 6.81 1.65 -5.57
CA ARG A 96 7.33 2.87 -4.90
C ARG A 96 8.75 2.68 -4.36
N ARG A 97 9.07 1.44 -4.01
CA ARG A 97 10.39 0.98 -3.61
C ARG A 97 10.61 -0.44 -4.08
N VAL A 98 11.83 -0.70 -4.54
CA VAL A 98 12.35 -2.06 -4.71
C VAL A 98 13.50 -2.20 -3.72
N LEU A 99 13.38 -3.15 -2.81
CA LEU A 99 14.33 -3.44 -1.76
C LEU A 99 14.84 -4.86 -1.98
N SER A 100 16.14 -5.02 -2.12
CA SER A 100 16.78 -6.34 -2.25
C SER A 100 17.76 -6.51 -1.09
N THR A 101 17.76 -7.69 -0.50
CA THR A 101 18.76 -8.04 0.52
C THR A 101 19.93 -8.73 -0.16
N ASN A 102 21.15 -8.37 0.23
CA ASN A 102 22.37 -9.01 -0.30
C ASN A 102 22.69 -10.35 0.38
N LEU A 103 21.87 -10.78 1.34
CA LEU A 103 22.11 -11.94 2.18
C LEU A 103 21.29 -13.13 1.71
N ASN A 104 21.76 -14.32 2.02
CA ASN A 104 21.14 -15.60 1.65
C ASN A 104 19.85 -15.92 2.46
N GLY A 105 19.23 -14.91 3.00
CA GLY A 105 17.96 -15.01 3.73
C GLY A 105 17.89 -14.05 4.92
N LEU A 106 16.68 -13.73 5.36
CA LEU A 106 16.44 -12.81 6.48
C LEU A 106 17.03 -13.32 7.81
N HIS A 107 17.23 -14.64 7.96
CA HIS A 107 17.80 -15.24 9.18
C HIS A 107 19.31 -14.96 9.35
N GLU A 108 20.01 -14.58 8.28
CA GLU A 108 21.41 -14.17 8.30
C GLU A 108 21.58 -12.65 8.42
N THR A 109 20.46 -11.91 8.27
CA THR A 109 20.45 -10.46 8.33
C THR A 109 20.55 -9.97 9.78
N GLN A 110 21.39 -8.97 10.02
CA GLN A 110 21.50 -8.39 11.35
C GLN A 110 20.20 -7.69 11.76
N GLU A 111 19.86 -7.74 13.05
CA GLU A 111 18.62 -7.16 13.58
C GLU A 111 18.46 -5.68 13.19
N ASN A 112 19.53 -4.90 13.23
CA ASN A 112 19.51 -3.48 12.87
C ASN A 112 19.18 -3.26 11.39
N GLU A 113 19.61 -4.13 10.49
CA GLU A 113 19.29 -4.06 9.07
C GLU A 113 17.81 -4.37 8.83
N ILE A 114 17.28 -5.39 9.51
CA ILE A 114 15.84 -5.71 9.46
C ILE A 114 15.02 -4.54 9.97
N LEU A 115 15.40 -3.93 11.09
CA LEU A 115 14.71 -2.76 11.64
C LEU A 115 14.76 -1.56 10.69
N ASN A 116 15.88 -1.31 10.03
CA ASN A 116 16.00 -0.25 9.04
C ASN A 116 15.15 -0.52 7.80
N LEU A 117 15.07 -1.77 7.36
CA LEU A 117 14.20 -2.20 6.27
C LEU A 117 12.73 -1.92 6.62
N VAL A 118 12.29 -2.35 7.81
CA VAL A 118 10.92 -2.12 8.29
C VAL A 118 10.60 -0.63 8.38
N ARG A 119 11.48 0.18 8.96
CA ARG A 119 11.30 1.64 9.04
C ARG A 119 11.21 2.30 7.67
N THR A 120 12.01 1.81 6.70
CA THR A 120 11.96 2.31 5.32
C THR A 120 10.62 2.02 4.67
N ILE A 121 10.09 0.80 4.86
CA ILE A 121 8.77 0.39 4.38
C ILE A 121 7.68 1.23 5.04
N GLU A 122 7.71 1.35 6.36
CA GLU A 122 6.74 2.10 7.16
C GLU A 122 6.69 3.58 6.75
N LYS A 123 7.85 4.21 6.63
CA LYS A 123 7.96 5.58 6.14
C LYS A 123 7.39 5.74 4.72
N GLN A 124 7.69 4.82 3.82
CA GLN A 124 7.18 4.88 2.44
C GLN A 124 5.65 4.78 2.41
N ILE A 125 5.08 3.82 3.14
CA ILE A 125 3.63 3.61 3.18
C ILE A 125 2.91 4.80 3.83
N SER A 126 3.45 5.38 4.90
CA SER A 126 2.83 6.51 5.60
C SER A 126 2.92 7.83 4.83
N THR A 127 3.97 8.03 4.01
CA THR A 127 4.13 9.28 3.27
C THR A 127 3.51 9.24 1.88
N PHE A 128 3.62 8.12 1.21
CA PHE A 128 3.15 7.94 -0.17
C PHE A 128 2.78 6.47 -0.41
N PRO A 129 1.56 6.06 -0.03
CA PRO A 129 1.12 4.66 -0.13
C PRO A 129 1.22 4.12 -1.55
N GLY A 130 1.49 2.84 -1.66
CA GLY A 130 1.61 2.13 -2.94
C GLY A 130 2.33 0.80 -2.78
N PRO A 131 2.59 0.09 -3.88
CA PRO A 131 3.25 -1.20 -3.85
C PRO A 131 4.75 -1.07 -3.52
N ILE A 132 5.25 -2.00 -2.73
CA ILE A 132 6.67 -2.17 -2.40
C ILE A 132 7.09 -3.58 -2.78
N HIS A 133 8.19 -3.70 -3.47
CA HIS A 133 8.81 -5.00 -3.78
C HIS A 133 9.97 -5.26 -2.82
N LEU A 134 9.89 -6.34 -2.07
CA LEU A 134 10.95 -6.84 -1.21
C LEU A 134 11.46 -8.17 -1.78
N ASN A 135 12.61 -8.11 -2.42
CA ASN A 135 13.26 -9.27 -3.05
C ASN A 135 14.28 -9.91 -2.11
N ILE A 136 14.09 -11.19 -1.81
CA ILE A 136 14.94 -11.90 -0.83
C ILE A 136 15.63 -13.07 -1.49
N PRO A 137 16.94 -12.96 -1.77
CA PRO A 137 17.75 -14.12 -2.19
C PRO A 137 17.76 -15.18 -1.10
N ILE A 138 17.53 -16.44 -1.48
CA ILE A 138 17.54 -17.59 -0.57
C ILE A 138 18.40 -18.69 -1.17
N ASP A 139 19.42 -19.11 -0.44
CA ASP A 139 20.30 -20.19 -0.85
C ASP A 139 19.83 -21.56 -0.32
N LYS A 140 20.40 -22.61 -0.88
CA LYS A 140 20.19 -23.98 -0.39
C LYS A 140 20.97 -24.21 0.93
N PRO A 141 20.49 -25.11 1.80
CA PRO A 141 19.33 -25.96 1.64
C PRO A 141 18.00 -25.25 1.92
N LEU A 142 17.00 -25.46 1.05
CA LEU A 142 15.66 -24.89 1.20
C LEU A 142 14.84 -25.62 2.29
N GLY A 143 15.30 -26.76 2.74
CA GLY A 143 14.70 -27.53 3.82
C GLY A 143 15.03 -26.92 5.19
N ILE A 144 13.99 -26.77 6.02
CA ILE A 144 14.15 -26.26 7.38
C ILE A 144 14.60 -27.40 8.30
N SER A 145 15.85 -27.35 8.80
CA SER A 145 16.28 -28.21 9.89
C SER A 145 15.55 -27.82 11.20
N PHE A 146 15.47 -28.79 12.15
CA PHE A 146 14.86 -28.50 13.47
C PHE A 146 15.60 -27.37 14.21
N LEU A 147 16.92 -27.31 14.07
CA LEU A 147 17.74 -26.22 14.64
C LEU A 147 17.41 -24.85 14.05
N ASN A 148 17.24 -24.77 12.72
CA ASN A 148 16.87 -23.51 12.06
C ASN A 148 15.48 -23.05 12.47
N LYS A 149 14.54 -23.98 12.68
CA LYS A 149 13.21 -23.65 13.19
C LYS A 149 13.28 -23.01 14.58
N LYS A 150 14.07 -23.58 15.48
CA LYS A 150 14.25 -23.05 16.84
C LYS A 150 14.86 -21.65 16.82
N ASN A 151 15.91 -21.43 16.03
CA ASN A 151 16.56 -20.13 15.91
C ASN A 151 15.62 -19.06 15.34
N VAL A 152 14.79 -19.40 14.35
CA VAL A 152 13.79 -18.47 13.80
C VAL A 152 12.74 -18.09 14.84
N LEU A 153 12.28 -19.03 15.65
CA LEU A 153 11.33 -18.76 16.72
C LEU A 153 11.94 -17.90 17.82
N GLU A 154 13.19 -18.14 18.22
CA GLU A 154 13.88 -17.30 19.21
C GLU A 154 14.09 -15.85 18.72
N VAL A 155 14.42 -15.67 17.44
CA VAL A 155 14.50 -14.33 16.82
C VAL A 155 13.12 -13.69 16.78
N PHE A 156 12.09 -14.43 16.42
CA PHE A 156 10.71 -13.97 16.40
C PHE A 156 10.25 -13.50 17.77
N ASP A 157 10.46 -14.29 18.83
CA ASP A 157 10.09 -13.95 20.19
C ASP A 157 10.80 -12.68 20.67
N ARG A 158 12.09 -12.52 20.37
CA ARG A 158 12.85 -11.30 20.70
C ARG A 158 12.28 -10.07 20.01
N ILE A 159 11.97 -10.16 18.71
CA ILE A 159 11.41 -9.05 17.92
C ILE A 159 9.99 -8.73 18.41
N TYR A 160 9.17 -9.75 18.66
CA TYR A 160 7.80 -9.59 19.12
C TYR A 160 7.72 -8.94 20.51
N LEU A 161 8.60 -9.34 21.43
CA LEU A 161 8.68 -8.73 22.76
C LEU A 161 9.17 -7.28 22.72
N LYS A 162 10.08 -6.95 21.80
CA LYS A 162 10.53 -5.57 21.58
C LYS A 162 9.49 -4.69 20.90
N LYS A 163 8.51 -5.28 20.18
CA LYS A 163 7.46 -4.55 19.45
C LYS A 163 6.62 -3.63 20.34
N LYS A 164 6.52 -3.90 21.63
CA LYS A 164 5.87 -3.01 22.62
C LYS A 164 6.48 -1.59 22.67
N TYR A 165 7.68 -1.39 22.07
CA TYR A 165 8.42 -0.12 22.05
C TYR A 165 8.57 0.51 20.67
N ILE A 166 8.21 -0.16 19.56
CA ILE A 166 8.51 0.30 18.20
C ILE A 166 7.29 0.95 17.53
N PHE A 167 6.08 0.52 17.85
CA PHE A 167 4.87 1.15 17.35
C PHE A 167 4.43 2.27 18.31
N GLN A 168 5.12 3.39 18.29
CA GLN A 168 4.46 4.65 18.60
C GLN A 168 3.51 4.91 17.43
N GLU A 169 2.23 5.03 17.73
CA GLU A 169 1.27 5.61 16.78
C GLU A 169 1.91 6.88 16.25
N VAL A 170 2.18 6.90 14.96
CA VAL A 170 2.55 8.15 14.29
C VAL A 170 1.26 8.95 14.31
N GLU A 171 1.06 9.75 15.37
CA GLU A 171 0.07 10.82 15.33
C GLU A 171 0.37 11.64 14.07
N ILE A 172 -0.46 11.49 13.06
CA ILE A 172 -0.49 12.42 11.95
C ILE A 172 -0.96 13.74 12.57
N LYS A 173 0.01 14.51 13.09
CA LYS A 173 -0.28 15.86 13.54
C LYS A 173 -0.79 16.61 12.32
N SER A 174 -2.09 16.83 12.27
CA SER A 174 -2.68 17.73 11.30
C SER A 174 -1.94 19.05 11.43
N ASP A 175 -1.27 19.47 10.37
CA ASP A 175 -0.55 20.75 10.36
C ASP A 175 -1.60 21.87 10.36
N LYS A 176 -1.92 22.34 11.57
CA LYS A 176 -2.88 23.42 11.78
C LYS A 176 -2.55 24.69 11.00
N ASN A 177 -1.24 24.91 10.73
CA ASN A 177 -0.79 26.08 9.98
C ASN A 177 -1.14 25.93 8.50
N LYS A 178 -0.95 24.74 7.94
CA LYS A 178 -1.34 24.44 6.55
C LYS A 178 -2.86 24.52 6.34
N PHE A 179 -3.64 24.10 7.36
CA PHE A 179 -5.11 24.24 7.33
C PHE A 179 -5.54 25.71 7.36
N LEU A 180 -4.87 26.55 8.16
CA LEU A 180 -5.13 27.99 8.22
C LEU A 180 -4.74 28.72 6.93
N GLU A 181 -3.67 28.30 6.25
CA GLU A 181 -3.31 28.84 4.94
C GLU A 181 -4.36 28.52 3.87
N ILE A 182 -4.80 27.24 3.82
CA ILE A 182 -5.85 26.83 2.88
C ILE A 182 -7.17 27.57 3.16
N SER A 183 -7.57 27.71 4.41
CA SER A 183 -8.81 28.42 4.77
C SER A 183 -8.77 29.92 4.40
N LYS A 184 -7.61 30.55 4.43
CA LYS A 184 -7.42 31.94 4.00
C LYS A 184 -7.44 32.11 2.48
N SER A 185 -7.06 31.08 1.73
CA SER A 185 -7.06 31.09 0.26
C SER A 185 -8.43 30.81 -0.36
N LEU A 186 -9.38 30.26 0.44
CA LEU A 186 -10.75 29.99 -0.02
C LEU A 186 -11.56 31.30 0.02
N ASN A 187 -11.84 31.85 -1.15
CA ASN A 187 -12.80 32.97 -1.27
C ASN A 187 -14.22 32.40 -1.37
N LEU A 188 -14.93 32.40 -0.25
CA LEU A 188 -16.29 31.83 -0.15
C LEU A 188 -17.36 32.67 -0.88
N ASP A 189 -17.04 33.91 -1.24
CA ASP A 189 -17.92 34.80 -1.99
C ASP A 189 -17.92 34.53 -3.50
N GLU A 190 -16.99 33.69 -3.96
CA GLU A 190 -16.89 33.28 -5.36
C GLU A 190 -17.55 31.94 -5.63
N SER A 191 -18.04 31.76 -6.86
CA SER A 191 -18.56 30.47 -7.33
C SER A 191 -17.41 29.48 -7.50
N GLY A 192 -17.56 28.28 -6.97
CA GLY A 192 -16.57 27.22 -7.05
C GLY A 192 -17.15 25.84 -7.28
N ILE A 193 -16.29 24.86 -7.40
CA ILE A 193 -16.65 23.45 -7.46
C ILE A 193 -15.79 22.67 -6.47
N ILE A 194 -16.34 21.61 -5.91
CA ILE A 194 -15.61 20.67 -5.06
C ILE A 194 -15.33 19.43 -5.90
N LEU A 195 -14.04 19.13 -6.12
CA LEU A 195 -13.60 17.91 -6.80
C LEU A 195 -13.14 16.89 -5.78
N VAL A 196 -13.74 15.72 -5.78
CA VAL A 196 -13.40 14.61 -4.88
C VAL A 196 -12.86 13.47 -5.70
N GLY A 197 -11.56 13.23 -5.61
CA GLY A 197 -10.88 12.10 -6.24
C GLY A 197 -11.11 10.78 -5.48
N PRO A 198 -10.43 9.68 -5.90
CA PRO A 198 -10.47 8.39 -5.22
C PRO A 198 -10.13 8.51 -3.74
N TYR A 199 -10.92 7.86 -2.87
CA TYR A 199 -10.68 7.88 -1.44
C TYR A 199 -9.43 7.09 -1.07
N GLN A 200 -8.50 7.72 -0.37
CA GLN A 200 -7.21 7.12 0.01
C GLN A 200 -7.03 6.96 1.52
N GLY A 201 -8.00 7.40 2.30
CA GLY A 201 -7.98 7.29 3.76
C GLY A 201 -8.35 5.89 4.26
N SER A 202 -8.33 5.74 5.59
CA SER A 202 -8.83 4.54 6.25
C SER A 202 -10.36 4.44 6.10
N ILE A 203 -10.87 3.21 5.97
CA ILE A 203 -12.32 2.97 5.96
C ILE A 203 -12.99 3.47 7.25
N ASN A 204 -12.26 3.45 8.37
CA ASN A 204 -12.73 3.94 9.65
C ASN A 204 -12.96 5.46 9.66
N ASP A 205 -12.23 6.19 8.81
CA ASP A 205 -12.33 7.65 8.70
C ASP A 205 -13.32 8.11 7.63
N LEU A 206 -13.87 7.18 6.83
CA LEU A 206 -14.77 7.51 5.73
C LEU A 206 -16.02 8.25 6.20
N THR A 207 -16.58 7.88 7.35
CA THR A 207 -17.74 8.55 7.93
C THR A 207 -17.42 9.99 8.32
N SER A 208 -16.25 10.24 8.92
CA SER A 208 -15.84 11.58 9.32
C SER A 208 -15.48 12.44 8.12
N PHE A 209 -14.91 11.84 7.08
CA PHE A 209 -14.66 12.48 5.79
C PHE A 209 -15.97 12.96 5.15
N ASN A 210 -17.00 12.09 5.04
CA ASN A 210 -18.28 12.46 4.46
C ASN A 210 -18.97 13.58 5.25
N LYS A 211 -18.95 13.56 6.59
CA LYS A 211 -19.46 14.66 7.43
C LYS A 211 -18.75 15.98 7.18
N SER A 212 -17.42 15.93 7.01
CA SER A 212 -16.63 17.14 6.72
C SER A 212 -16.93 17.70 5.33
N LEU A 213 -17.11 16.82 4.36
CA LEU A 213 -17.48 17.19 2.98
C LEU A 213 -18.88 17.80 2.92
N GLU A 214 -19.85 17.20 3.61
CA GLU A 214 -21.22 17.72 3.75
C GLU A 214 -21.22 19.13 4.32
N ARG A 215 -20.48 19.33 5.43
CA ARG A 215 -20.35 20.65 6.04
C ARG A 215 -19.67 21.67 5.11
N LEU A 216 -18.64 21.28 4.36
CA LEU A 216 -18.00 22.14 3.38
C LEU A 216 -19.01 22.55 2.29
N GLN A 217 -19.77 21.60 1.77
CA GLN A 217 -20.79 21.84 0.76
C GLN A 217 -21.91 22.76 1.28
N GLU A 218 -22.35 22.56 2.52
CA GLU A 218 -23.36 23.45 3.15
C GLU A 218 -22.87 24.89 3.27
N ILE A 219 -21.62 25.11 3.65
CA ILE A 219 -21.03 26.44 3.81
C ILE A 219 -20.83 27.12 2.47
N THR A 220 -20.36 26.41 1.46
CA THR A 220 -19.99 26.97 0.16
C THR A 220 -21.16 27.01 -0.82
N GLY A 221 -22.10 26.08 -0.69
CA GLY A 221 -23.14 25.85 -1.70
C GLY A 221 -22.58 25.30 -3.03
N TRP A 222 -21.31 24.98 -3.12
CA TRP A 222 -20.67 24.55 -4.35
C TRP A 222 -21.08 23.14 -4.75
N PRO A 223 -21.25 22.85 -6.06
CA PRO A 223 -21.50 21.49 -6.53
C PRO A 223 -20.30 20.58 -6.28
N VAL A 224 -20.59 19.32 -5.95
CA VAL A 224 -19.59 18.28 -5.68
C VAL A 224 -19.49 17.34 -6.87
N PHE A 225 -18.31 17.23 -7.45
CA PHE A 225 -17.96 16.32 -8.52
C PHE A 225 -17.08 15.20 -7.95
N ALA A 226 -17.66 14.03 -7.77
CA ALA A 226 -17.02 12.92 -7.09
C ALA A 226 -16.65 11.80 -8.06
N ASP A 227 -15.44 11.27 -7.90
CA ASP A 227 -15.02 10.05 -8.57
C ASP A 227 -15.86 8.85 -8.07
N PRO A 228 -16.18 7.86 -8.91
CA PRO A 228 -16.95 6.68 -8.50
C PRO A 228 -16.36 5.92 -7.31
N VAL A 229 -15.03 5.98 -7.11
CA VAL A 229 -14.33 5.35 -5.96
C VAL A 229 -13.95 6.34 -4.87
N SER A 230 -14.56 7.52 -4.86
CA SER A 230 -14.33 8.55 -3.83
C SER A 230 -14.91 8.23 -2.46
N GLY A 231 -15.82 7.26 -2.36
CA GLY A 231 -16.51 6.94 -1.11
C GLY A 231 -17.50 8.03 -0.64
N VAL A 232 -17.83 9.00 -1.50
CA VAL A 232 -18.84 10.04 -1.20
C VAL A 232 -20.23 9.43 -1.13
N ASN A 233 -21.01 9.82 -0.13
CA ASN A 233 -22.38 9.37 0.01
C ASN A 233 -23.22 9.82 -1.20
N SER A 234 -24.03 8.89 -1.72
CA SER A 234 -24.89 9.15 -2.90
C SER A 234 -26.00 10.15 -2.67
N ASP A 235 -26.35 10.40 -1.41
CA ASP A 235 -27.40 11.33 -0.97
C ASP A 235 -26.84 12.70 -0.57
N LEU A 236 -25.53 12.93 -0.76
CA LEU A 236 -24.91 14.23 -0.49
C LEU A 236 -25.59 15.34 -1.31
N ARG A 237 -26.07 16.37 -0.62
CA ARG A 237 -26.63 17.55 -1.27
C ARG A 237 -25.57 18.22 -2.16
N GLY A 238 -25.96 18.57 -3.39
CA GLY A 238 -25.05 19.19 -4.35
C GLY A 238 -24.14 18.20 -5.11
N LEU A 239 -24.28 16.90 -4.87
CA LEU A 239 -23.57 15.88 -5.66
C LEU A 239 -24.09 15.88 -7.10
N VAL A 240 -23.19 16.08 -8.06
CA VAL A 240 -23.50 16.06 -9.49
C VAL A 240 -23.22 14.66 -10.03
N VAL A 241 -24.29 13.91 -10.26
CA VAL A 241 -24.20 12.57 -10.87
C VAL A 241 -23.82 12.71 -12.34
N ASN A 242 -22.92 11.83 -12.82
CA ASN A 242 -22.41 11.86 -14.20
C ASN A 242 -21.75 13.20 -14.60
N TRP A 243 -21.04 13.81 -13.68
CA TRP A 243 -20.40 15.11 -13.86
C TRP A 243 -19.53 15.22 -15.12
N GLU A 244 -18.89 14.11 -15.55
CA GLU A 244 -18.13 14.09 -16.80
C GLU A 244 -18.99 14.42 -18.03
N LEU A 245 -20.22 13.91 -18.08
CA LEU A 245 -21.17 14.22 -19.17
C LEU A 245 -21.61 15.68 -19.10
N VAL A 246 -21.82 16.21 -17.90
CA VAL A 246 -22.16 17.61 -17.68
C VAL A 246 -21.04 18.51 -18.19
N LEU A 247 -19.77 18.21 -17.83
CA LEU A 247 -18.61 18.96 -18.30
C LEU A 247 -18.42 18.87 -19.82
N ARG A 248 -18.61 17.70 -20.41
CA ARG A 248 -18.50 17.53 -21.88
C ARG A 248 -19.54 18.36 -22.65
N LYS A 249 -20.77 18.45 -22.14
CA LYS A 249 -21.85 19.23 -22.76
C LYS A 249 -21.63 20.74 -22.60
N ASN A 250 -20.97 21.17 -21.53
CA ASN A 250 -20.82 22.58 -21.17
C ASN A 250 -19.38 23.09 -21.29
N LYS A 251 -18.55 22.48 -22.17
CA LYS A 251 -17.13 22.84 -22.36
C LYS A 251 -16.83 24.33 -22.49
N ASN A 252 -17.80 25.12 -23.04
CA ASN A 252 -17.64 26.55 -23.27
C ASN A 252 -18.17 27.41 -22.11
N SER A 253 -18.79 26.82 -21.09
CA SER A 253 -19.44 27.56 -19.99
C SER A 253 -18.59 27.55 -18.70
N ILE A 254 -17.54 26.77 -18.64
CA ILE A 254 -16.68 26.63 -17.45
C ILE A 254 -15.38 27.36 -17.76
N ASN A 255 -15.30 28.64 -17.47
CA ASN A 255 -14.03 29.35 -17.39
C ASN A 255 -13.37 28.99 -16.07
N CYS A 256 -12.50 27.94 -16.10
CA CYS A 256 -11.60 27.72 -15.00
C CYS A 256 -10.45 28.72 -15.10
N HIS A 257 -10.44 29.73 -14.29
CA HIS A 257 -9.22 30.49 -14.03
C HIS A 257 -8.28 29.54 -13.26
N GLN A 258 -7.13 29.23 -13.85
CA GLN A 258 -6.04 28.48 -13.24
C GLN A 258 -5.36 29.27 -12.13
#